data_007df85f080e18fff98d216aefaf7642
#
_entry.id   007df85f080e18fff98d216aefaf7642
#
_cell.length_a   1.000
_cell.length_b   1.000
_cell.length_c   1.000
_cell.angle_alpha   90.00
_cell.angle_beta   90.00
_cell.angle_gamma   90.00
#
_symmetry.space_group_name_H-M   'P 1'
#
loop_
_entity.id
_entity.type
_entity.pdbx_description
1 polymer ?
#
loop_
_entity_poly.entity_id
_entity_poly.type
_entity_poly.pdbx_seq_one_letter_code
_entity_poly.pdbx_strand_id
1 'polypeptide(L)'
;ITAPDVIHPLGIMRGVVRGVRDYGNRMGIPTVNGAIQFDPTYIYNPLVFCGTAGVIPRGDILKEMRPGLKVIVIGGRTGRDGLKGATFSSAALDEASHEEDFTAVQIGNPIEEKKTLDFILEARERGLIVFITDCGAGGFSSAAGEMLSVTGGEIFLDNAPLKEPGLISWEIFLSESQERMVMAVEEKDLPELRKLADTFQTELTVLGHSDDTGILKVWHKGELVCCLDNSKLHDAPIKKLESVFTPGKALTGQPLPDKDLNKSLETVMGDFAIVSREPIIREYDHEVQGNTILKPLAGAQADAPQDGSVVDIDGSDKCMAMACAILPEWGKTDPYAMGTGTVDECVRQLILVGSNPDKIGLLDNFCMGNPEDPAELGRLVECVKAIAKAADAYNAPFISGKDSFYNYFETEDGPINVPVTFLCSGFGVVENPDHVIGSSLRRSNSLLYLIG
;
A
#
# COMPACT_ATOMS: atom_id res chain seq x y z
N ILE A 1 -0.44 9.50 -25.67
CA ILE A 1 -1.41 8.60 -26.30
C ILE A 1 -2.73 8.83 -25.59
N THR A 2 -3.78 9.11 -26.33
CA THR A 2 -5.15 9.22 -25.81
C THR A 2 -6.00 8.23 -26.58
N ALA A 3 -6.69 7.34 -25.91
CA ALA A 3 -7.73 6.52 -26.50
C ALA A 3 -9.06 7.27 -26.42
N PRO A 4 -9.97 7.15 -27.43
CA PRO A 4 -11.20 7.94 -27.49
C PRO A 4 -12.10 7.78 -26.25
N ASP A 5 -12.10 6.60 -25.64
CA ASP A 5 -13.00 6.21 -24.55
C ASP A 5 -12.35 6.21 -23.17
N VAL A 6 -11.15 6.78 -23.06
CA VAL A 6 -10.39 6.84 -21.79
C VAL A 6 -10.27 8.29 -21.32
N ILE A 7 -10.43 8.49 -20.02
CA ILE A 7 -10.17 9.79 -19.39
C ILE A 7 -8.75 10.24 -19.72
N HIS A 8 -8.59 11.48 -20.17
CA HIS A 8 -7.28 12.01 -20.51
C HIS A 8 -6.27 11.82 -19.36
N PRO A 9 -5.04 11.29 -19.61
CA PRO A 9 -4.05 10.95 -18.57
C PRO A 9 -3.77 12.08 -17.56
N LEU A 10 -3.77 13.34 -18.03
CA LEU A 10 -3.64 14.50 -17.13
C LEU A 10 -4.83 14.62 -16.15
N GLY A 11 -6.04 14.25 -16.59
CA GLY A 11 -7.22 14.20 -15.72
C GLY A 11 -7.09 13.14 -14.64
N ILE A 12 -6.63 11.94 -15.01
CA ILE A 12 -6.36 10.84 -14.08
C ILE A 12 -5.30 11.27 -13.07
N MET A 13 -4.16 11.79 -13.53
CA MET A 13 -3.08 12.24 -12.66
C MET A 13 -3.56 13.31 -11.66
N ARG A 14 -4.31 14.31 -12.10
CA ARG A 14 -4.86 15.34 -11.21
C ARG A 14 -5.85 14.75 -10.20
N GLY A 15 -6.66 13.79 -10.62
CA GLY A 15 -7.59 13.09 -9.74
C GLY A 15 -6.87 12.31 -8.65
N VAL A 16 -5.86 11.53 -9.02
CA VAL A 16 -5.02 10.75 -8.09
C VAL A 16 -4.29 11.67 -7.10
N VAL A 17 -3.58 12.70 -7.58
CA VAL A 17 -2.87 13.66 -6.73
C VAL A 17 -3.81 14.30 -5.73
N ARG A 18 -5.00 14.74 -6.17
CA ARG A 18 -6.01 15.32 -5.30
C ARG A 18 -6.53 14.32 -4.28
N GLY A 19 -6.83 13.08 -4.70
CA GLY A 19 -7.33 12.03 -3.80
C GLY A 19 -6.36 11.73 -2.66
N VAL A 20 -5.10 11.49 -2.98
CA VAL A 20 -4.04 11.25 -1.98
C VAL A 20 -3.84 12.45 -1.07
N ARG A 21 -3.78 13.67 -1.63
CA ARG A 21 -3.67 14.91 -0.87
C ARG A 21 -4.82 15.09 0.12
N ASP A 22 -6.05 15.02 -0.39
CA ASP A 22 -7.24 15.32 0.42
C ASP A 22 -7.43 14.28 1.53
N TYR A 23 -7.02 13.04 1.30
CA TYR A 23 -7.06 12.00 2.33
C TYR A 23 -5.99 12.23 3.39
N GLY A 24 -4.71 12.26 3.00
CA GLY A 24 -3.58 12.40 3.92
C GLY A 24 -3.61 13.70 4.73
N ASN A 25 -3.87 14.85 4.06
CA ASN A 25 -3.92 16.14 4.74
C ASN A 25 -5.08 16.22 5.76
N ARG A 26 -6.24 15.60 5.48
CA ARG A 26 -7.38 15.59 6.42
C ARG A 26 -7.21 14.59 7.55
N MET A 27 -6.49 13.50 7.34
CA MET A 27 -6.08 12.61 8.43
C MET A 27 -5.03 13.24 9.34
N GLY A 28 -4.34 14.29 8.88
CA GLY A 28 -3.23 14.87 9.60
C GLY A 28 -1.98 14.01 9.60
N ILE A 29 -1.72 13.31 8.50
CA ILE A 29 -0.51 12.49 8.27
C ILE A 29 0.33 13.16 7.18
N PRO A 30 1.64 13.42 7.42
CA PRO A 30 2.50 14.04 6.42
C PRO A 30 2.77 13.09 5.26
N THR A 31 2.64 13.58 4.02
CA THR A 31 3.05 12.87 2.81
C THR A 31 4.48 13.24 2.48
N VAL A 32 5.43 12.35 2.71
CA VAL A 32 6.86 12.69 2.75
C VAL A 32 7.70 12.06 1.64
N ASN A 33 7.16 11.10 0.90
CA ASN A 33 7.88 10.41 -0.17
C ASN A 33 6.93 9.98 -1.29
N GLY A 34 7.45 9.72 -2.49
CA GLY A 34 6.67 9.19 -3.61
C GLY A 34 7.45 9.20 -4.92
N ALA A 35 6.91 8.48 -5.91
CA ALA A 35 7.42 8.43 -7.27
C ALA A 35 6.29 8.52 -8.29
N ILE A 36 6.55 9.07 -9.47
CA ILE A 36 5.60 9.15 -10.57
C ILE A 36 6.32 8.75 -11.86
N GLN A 37 5.82 7.72 -12.51
CA GLN A 37 6.31 7.22 -13.79
C GLN A 37 5.21 7.30 -14.85
N PHE A 38 5.61 7.43 -16.11
CA PHE A 38 4.70 7.49 -17.24
C PHE A 38 5.04 6.39 -18.24
N ASP A 39 4.04 5.58 -18.56
CA ASP A 39 4.18 4.49 -19.52
C ASP A 39 2.86 4.34 -20.30
N PRO A 40 2.90 4.21 -21.64
CA PRO A 40 1.69 4.11 -22.45
C PRO A 40 0.86 2.84 -22.17
N THR A 41 1.44 1.78 -21.65
CA THR A 41 0.74 0.53 -21.32
C THR A 41 -0.18 0.64 -20.10
N TYR A 42 -0.01 1.70 -19.29
CA TYR A 42 -0.86 1.98 -18.12
C TYR A 42 -2.13 2.78 -18.44
N ILE A 43 -2.44 2.99 -19.72
CA ILE A 43 -3.55 3.86 -20.13
C ILE A 43 -4.92 3.38 -19.63
N TYR A 44 -5.11 2.07 -19.51
CA TYR A 44 -6.36 1.47 -18.99
C TYR A 44 -6.25 1.02 -17.53
N ASN A 45 -5.05 0.76 -17.04
CA ASN A 45 -4.79 0.24 -15.69
C ASN A 45 -3.72 1.08 -14.98
N PRO A 46 -4.01 2.33 -14.58
CA PRO A 46 -3.04 3.14 -13.86
C PRO A 46 -2.73 2.52 -12.49
N LEU A 47 -1.44 2.31 -12.19
CA LEU A 47 -1.00 1.90 -10.86
C LEU A 47 -1.05 3.09 -9.92
N VAL A 48 -1.77 2.93 -8.80
CA VAL A 48 -1.77 3.88 -7.68
C VAL A 48 -1.45 3.11 -6.41
N PHE A 49 -0.39 3.49 -5.74
CA PHE A 49 0.01 2.94 -4.45
C PHE A 49 0.13 4.05 -3.41
N CYS A 50 -0.53 3.87 -2.26
CA CYS A 50 -0.42 4.73 -1.10
C CYS A 50 -0.02 3.87 0.09
N GLY A 51 1.24 4.01 0.52
CA GLY A 51 1.75 3.36 1.72
C GLY A 51 1.66 4.29 2.91
N THR A 52 1.41 3.72 4.09
CA THR A 52 1.50 4.45 5.36
C THR A 52 2.39 3.68 6.33
N ALA A 53 3.11 4.40 7.16
CA ALA A 53 4.01 3.84 8.15
C ALA A 53 3.71 4.40 9.53
N GLY A 54 3.92 3.59 10.54
CA GLY A 54 3.75 3.97 11.94
C GLY A 54 4.71 3.22 12.85
N VAL A 55 4.74 3.63 14.10
CA VAL A 55 5.55 3.01 15.15
C VAL A 55 4.62 2.42 16.21
N ILE A 56 4.90 1.19 16.61
CA ILE A 56 4.16 0.48 17.66
C ILE A 56 5.13 0.09 18.79
N PRO A 57 4.76 0.26 20.07
CA PRO A 57 5.55 -0.27 21.18
C PRO A 57 5.74 -1.78 21.06
N ARG A 58 6.96 -2.26 21.33
CA ARG A 58 7.31 -3.66 21.14
C ARG A 58 6.42 -4.64 21.95
N GLY A 59 5.90 -4.19 23.09
CA GLY A 59 4.97 -4.97 23.92
C GLY A 59 3.60 -5.19 23.28
N ASP A 60 3.21 -4.34 22.33
CA ASP A 60 1.88 -4.34 21.70
C ASP A 60 1.83 -5.13 20.37
N ILE A 61 2.96 -5.73 19.96
CA ILE A 61 3.05 -6.48 18.70
C ILE A 61 2.30 -7.82 18.76
N LEU A 62 2.25 -8.45 19.95
CA LEU A 62 1.64 -9.76 20.09
C LEU A 62 0.12 -9.67 20.10
N LYS A 63 -0.50 -10.49 19.27
CA LYS A 63 -1.95 -10.61 19.11
C LYS A 63 -2.32 -12.06 19.50
N GLU A 64 -2.93 -12.26 20.66
CA GLU A 64 -3.27 -13.60 21.15
C GLU A 64 -4.79 -13.76 21.23
N MET A 65 -5.37 -14.44 20.23
CA MET A 65 -6.77 -14.83 20.27
C MET A 65 -6.98 -15.99 21.25
N ARG A 66 -8.08 -15.92 22.00
CA ARG A 66 -8.57 -16.98 22.91
C ARG A 66 -10.09 -17.01 22.94
N PRO A 67 -10.71 -18.11 23.35
CA PRO A 67 -12.16 -18.20 23.51
C PRO A 67 -12.71 -17.17 24.51
N GLY A 68 -13.93 -16.69 24.24
CA GLY A 68 -14.67 -15.79 25.13
C GLY A 68 -14.46 -14.29 24.91
N LEU A 69 -13.59 -13.89 23.97
CA LEU A 69 -13.43 -12.50 23.61
C LEU A 69 -14.64 -12.01 22.78
N LYS A 70 -14.98 -10.74 22.95
CA LYS A 70 -15.96 -10.06 22.05
C LYS A 70 -15.27 -9.58 20.82
N VAL A 71 -15.91 -9.78 19.68
CA VAL A 71 -15.50 -9.23 18.38
C VAL A 71 -16.30 -7.96 18.14
N ILE A 72 -15.63 -6.82 18.04
CA ILE A 72 -16.27 -5.52 17.82
C ILE A 72 -15.79 -4.92 16.51
N VAL A 73 -16.62 -4.07 15.90
CA VAL A 73 -16.24 -3.18 14.81
C VAL A 73 -16.28 -1.73 15.30
N ILE A 74 -15.32 -0.95 14.87
CA ILE A 74 -15.21 0.48 15.13
C ILE A 74 -15.00 1.24 13.81
N GLY A 75 -15.57 2.45 13.70
CA GLY A 75 -15.40 3.32 12.56
C GLY A 75 -16.61 3.40 11.63
N GLY A 76 -16.37 3.46 10.33
CA GLY A 76 -17.39 3.68 9.30
C GLY A 76 -18.45 2.57 9.21
N ARG A 77 -19.56 2.90 8.57
CA ARG A 77 -20.66 1.96 8.33
C ARG A 77 -20.45 1.17 7.05
N THR A 78 -21.03 -0.02 7.00
CA THR A 78 -21.01 -0.92 5.86
C THR A 78 -22.06 -0.51 4.81
N GLY A 79 -21.66 -0.41 3.56
CA GLY A 79 -22.50 -0.10 2.41
C GLY A 79 -22.23 -1.01 1.21
N ARG A 80 -22.80 -0.67 0.06
CA ARG A 80 -22.50 -1.34 -1.22
C ARG A 80 -21.24 -0.84 -1.89
N ASP A 81 -20.59 0.17 -1.34
CA ASP A 81 -19.30 0.64 -1.79
C ASP A 81 -18.20 -0.38 -1.48
N GLY A 82 -17.31 -0.63 -2.45
CA GLY A 82 -16.25 -1.63 -2.34
C GLY A 82 -16.68 -3.08 -2.45
N LEU A 83 -17.89 -3.39 -2.94
CA LEU A 83 -18.28 -4.77 -3.23
C LEU A 83 -17.42 -5.33 -4.36
N LYS A 84 -16.69 -6.43 -4.08
CA LYS A 84 -15.75 -7.06 -5.01
C LYS A 84 -14.58 -6.16 -5.44
N GLY A 85 -14.24 -5.11 -4.69
CA GLY A 85 -13.17 -4.16 -5.05
C GLY A 85 -11.83 -4.85 -5.24
N ALA A 86 -11.43 -5.74 -4.33
CA ALA A 86 -10.20 -6.52 -4.45
C ALA A 86 -10.23 -7.49 -5.65
N THR A 87 -11.38 -8.10 -5.95
CA THR A 87 -11.55 -8.96 -7.14
C THR A 87 -11.41 -8.14 -8.41
N PHE A 88 -12.04 -6.96 -8.46
CA PHE A 88 -11.97 -6.06 -9.59
C PHE A 88 -10.54 -5.53 -9.85
N SER A 89 -9.79 -5.21 -8.80
CA SER A 89 -8.40 -4.74 -8.91
C SER A 89 -7.44 -5.78 -9.47
N SER A 90 -7.85 -7.04 -9.56
CA SER A 90 -7.08 -8.18 -10.08
C SER A 90 -7.89 -9.02 -11.07
N ALA A 91 -8.73 -8.37 -11.87
CA ALA A 91 -9.50 -8.97 -12.95
C ALA A 91 -9.16 -8.32 -14.28
N ALA A 92 -9.24 -9.12 -15.36
CA ALA A 92 -9.18 -8.59 -16.72
C ALA A 92 -10.33 -7.59 -16.94
N LEU A 93 -10.01 -6.45 -17.53
CA LEU A 93 -10.99 -5.42 -17.85
C LEU A 93 -11.36 -5.45 -19.32
N ASP A 94 -12.62 -5.14 -19.62
CA ASP A 94 -13.16 -4.95 -20.96
C ASP A 94 -14.16 -3.78 -20.98
N GLU A 95 -14.80 -3.53 -22.13
CA GLU A 95 -15.78 -2.46 -22.28
C GLU A 95 -17.03 -2.67 -21.39
N ALA A 96 -17.41 -3.92 -21.07
CA ALA A 96 -18.58 -4.25 -20.24
C ALA A 96 -18.30 -4.01 -18.74
N SER A 97 -17.04 -4.07 -18.32
CA SER A 97 -16.62 -3.86 -16.92
C SER A 97 -17.07 -2.51 -16.36
N HIS A 98 -17.24 -1.49 -17.21
CA HIS A 98 -17.65 -0.15 -16.78
C HIS A 98 -19.09 -0.09 -16.25
N GLU A 99 -20.00 -0.95 -16.71
CA GLU A 99 -21.40 -0.96 -16.27
C GLU A 99 -21.63 -1.87 -15.06
N GLU A 100 -20.87 -2.96 -14.94
CA GLU A 100 -21.06 -3.99 -13.91
C GLU A 100 -20.39 -3.66 -12.56
N ASP A 101 -19.33 -2.84 -12.56
CA ASP A 101 -18.43 -2.72 -11.42
C ASP A 101 -18.51 -1.36 -10.69
N PHE A 102 -19.58 -0.60 -10.90
CA PHE A 102 -19.79 0.69 -10.21
C PHE A 102 -19.76 0.56 -8.68
N THR A 103 -20.18 -0.59 -8.13
CA THR A 103 -20.15 -0.87 -6.69
C THR A 103 -18.76 -1.22 -6.16
N ALA A 104 -17.79 -1.53 -7.03
CA ALA A 104 -16.41 -1.81 -6.62
C ALA A 104 -15.67 -0.55 -6.13
N VAL A 105 -16.16 0.65 -6.48
CA VAL A 105 -15.58 1.91 -6.06
C VAL A 105 -15.74 2.09 -4.54
N GLN A 106 -14.62 2.29 -3.86
CA GLN A 106 -14.56 2.57 -2.42
C GLN A 106 -14.62 4.08 -2.21
N ILE A 107 -15.45 4.53 -1.25
CA ILE A 107 -15.63 5.94 -0.94
C ILE A 107 -14.95 6.24 0.39
N GLY A 108 -13.79 6.90 0.33
CA GLY A 108 -13.00 7.25 1.52
C GLY A 108 -13.57 8.43 2.31
N ASN A 109 -13.50 8.34 3.65
CA ASN A 109 -13.85 9.40 4.59
C ASN A 109 -12.70 9.63 5.59
N PRO A 110 -11.71 10.48 5.27
CA PRO A 110 -10.52 10.66 6.09
C PRO A 110 -10.80 11.19 7.50
N ILE A 111 -11.94 11.85 7.72
CA ILE A 111 -12.32 12.32 9.06
C ILE A 111 -12.78 11.14 9.92
N GLU A 112 -13.51 10.19 9.36
CA GLU A 112 -13.90 8.98 10.09
C GLU A 112 -12.67 8.11 10.40
N GLU A 113 -11.74 7.99 9.46
CA GLU A 113 -10.45 7.32 9.69
C GLU A 113 -9.65 7.98 10.82
N LYS A 114 -9.59 9.34 10.86
CA LYS A 114 -8.91 10.07 11.93
C LYS A 114 -9.53 9.82 13.30
N LYS A 115 -10.85 9.84 13.40
CA LYS A 115 -11.55 9.52 14.66
C LYS A 115 -11.29 8.10 15.13
N THR A 116 -11.35 7.16 14.18
CA THR A 116 -11.07 5.73 14.42
C THR A 116 -9.63 5.53 14.89
N LEU A 117 -8.67 6.20 14.22
CA LEU A 117 -7.25 6.18 14.60
C LEU A 117 -7.04 6.68 16.03
N ASP A 118 -7.60 7.85 16.38
CA ASP A 118 -7.44 8.44 17.71
C ASP A 118 -8.07 7.56 18.80
N PHE A 119 -9.23 6.94 18.51
CA PHE A 119 -9.83 5.94 19.38
C PHE A 119 -8.91 4.74 19.60
N ILE A 120 -8.33 4.19 18.53
CA ILE A 120 -7.45 3.00 18.60
C ILE A 120 -6.20 3.31 19.42
N LEU A 121 -5.58 4.46 19.19
CA LEU A 121 -4.38 4.88 19.92
C LEU A 121 -4.66 4.98 21.43
N GLU A 122 -5.75 5.61 21.82
CA GLU A 122 -6.14 5.74 23.23
C GLU A 122 -6.56 4.38 23.84
N ALA A 123 -7.31 3.55 23.11
CA ALA A 123 -7.68 2.21 23.57
C ALA A 123 -6.45 1.31 23.77
N ARG A 124 -5.44 1.44 22.91
CA ARG A 124 -4.15 0.75 23.06
C ARG A 124 -3.41 1.22 24.30
N GLU A 125 -3.28 2.53 24.51
CA GLU A 125 -2.62 3.10 25.71
C GLU A 125 -3.23 2.59 27.03
N ARG A 126 -4.53 2.32 27.02
CA ARG A 126 -5.25 1.77 28.18
C ARG A 126 -5.21 0.23 28.25
N GLY A 127 -4.59 -0.44 27.28
CA GLY A 127 -4.50 -1.90 27.23
C GLY A 127 -5.84 -2.61 27.01
N LEU A 128 -6.78 -1.97 26.29
CA LEU A 128 -8.14 -2.47 26.06
C LEU A 128 -8.25 -3.36 24.81
N ILE A 129 -7.20 -3.47 24.01
CA ILE A 129 -7.18 -4.22 22.74
C ILE A 129 -6.39 -5.51 22.91
N VAL A 130 -6.99 -6.65 22.57
CA VAL A 130 -6.32 -7.96 22.55
C VAL A 130 -5.82 -8.29 21.15
N PHE A 131 -6.65 -8.01 20.14
CA PHE A 131 -6.34 -8.22 18.71
C PHE A 131 -6.99 -7.12 17.89
N ILE A 132 -6.36 -6.70 16.81
CA ILE A 132 -6.89 -5.73 15.86
C ILE A 132 -6.49 -6.08 14.44
N THR A 133 -7.41 -5.90 13.50
CA THR A 133 -7.18 -5.99 12.06
C THR A 133 -8.11 -5.04 11.31
N ASP A 134 -7.74 -4.66 10.10
CA ASP A 134 -8.57 -3.83 9.23
C ASP A 134 -9.65 -4.64 8.50
N CYS A 135 -10.66 -3.95 8.00
CA CYS A 135 -11.63 -4.48 7.05
C CYS A 135 -11.22 -4.10 5.62
N GLY A 136 -10.07 -4.60 5.16
CA GLY A 136 -9.57 -4.39 3.81
C GLY A 136 -10.31 -5.25 2.78
N ALA A 137 -9.57 -5.91 1.90
CA ALA A 137 -10.10 -6.83 0.91
C ALA A 137 -10.98 -7.91 1.55
N GLY A 138 -12.21 -8.08 1.04
CA GLY A 138 -13.18 -9.02 1.59
C GLY A 138 -13.89 -8.59 2.87
N GLY A 139 -13.64 -7.37 3.37
CA GLY A 139 -14.37 -6.76 4.48
C GLY A 139 -14.39 -7.59 5.76
N PHE A 140 -15.57 -7.84 6.33
CA PHE A 140 -15.69 -8.66 7.55
C PHE A 140 -15.27 -10.11 7.35
N SER A 141 -15.35 -10.65 6.13
CA SER A 141 -14.99 -12.04 5.88
C SER A 141 -13.50 -12.30 6.09
N SER A 142 -12.63 -11.39 5.64
CA SER A 142 -11.19 -11.46 5.88
C SER A 142 -10.86 -11.08 7.31
N ALA A 143 -11.37 -9.94 7.80
CA ALA A 143 -11.07 -9.47 9.15
C ALA A 143 -11.50 -10.48 10.25
N ALA A 144 -12.74 -11.00 10.20
CA ALA A 144 -13.20 -12.01 11.14
C ALA A 144 -12.56 -13.39 10.88
N GLY A 145 -12.33 -13.75 9.61
CA GLY A 145 -11.67 -15.00 9.23
C GLY A 145 -10.26 -15.11 9.78
N GLU A 146 -9.45 -14.06 9.61
CA GLU A 146 -8.09 -13.99 10.14
C GLU A 146 -8.07 -13.97 11.68
N MET A 147 -8.92 -13.13 12.28
CA MET A 147 -9.00 -12.99 13.72
C MET A 147 -9.39 -14.30 14.39
N LEU A 148 -10.41 -14.98 13.89
CA LEU A 148 -10.97 -16.20 14.47
C LEU A 148 -10.27 -17.49 13.98
N SER A 149 -9.21 -17.38 13.18
CA SER A 149 -8.57 -18.53 12.51
C SER A 149 -8.09 -19.64 13.46
N VAL A 150 -7.64 -19.27 14.64
CA VAL A 150 -7.13 -20.24 15.64
C VAL A 150 -8.14 -20.65 16.69
N THR A 151 -9.26 -19.94 16.82
CA THR A 151 -10.26 -20.18 17.87
C THR A 151 -11.58 -20.70 17.33
N GLY A 152 -12.07 -20.14 16.26
CA GLY A 152 -13.47 -20.18 15.85
C GLY A 152 -14.27 -19.06 16.50
N GLY A 153 -15.56 -18.99 16.18
CA GLY A 153 -16.46 -17.99 16.73
C GLY A 153 -17.72 -17.73 15.89
N GLU A 154 -18.53 -16.84 16.40
CA GLU A 154 -19.81 -16.47 15.78
C GLU A 154 -19.88 -14.97 15.50
N ILE A 155 -20.32 -14.63 14.28
CA ILE A 155 -20.52 -13.26 13.80
C ILE A 155 -22.00 -13.08 13.47
N PHE A 156 -22.60 -11.99 13.94
CA PHE A 156 -24.00 -11.64 13.75
C PHE A 156 -24.13 -10.39 12.87
N LEU A 157 -24.43 -10.58 11.60
CA LEU A 157 -24.49 -9.49 10.61
C LEU A 157 -25.61 -8.49 10.89
N ASP A 158 -26.66 -8.91 11.62
CA ASP A 158 -27.74 -8.01 12.05
C ASP A 158 -27.22 -6.86 12.93
N ASN A 159 -26.09 -7.04 13.59
CA ASN A 159 -25.47 -6.02 14.43
C ASN A 159 -24.59 -5.04 13.65
N ALA A 160 -24.22 -5.36 12.40
CA ALA A 160 -23.32 -4.50 11.63
C ALA A 160 -23.98 -3.13 11.38
N PRO A 161 -23.27 -2.02 11.64
CA PRO A 161 -23.78 -0.70 11.29
C PRO A 161 -23.82 -0.52 9.78
N LEU A 162 -24.96 -0.15 9.23
CA LEU A 162 -25.19 -0.06 7.80
C LEU A 162 -25.38 1.39 7.34
N LYS A 163 -24.83 1.73 6.15
CA LYS A 163 -25.06 3.01 5.48
C LYS A 163 -26.50 3.13 4.95
N GLU A 164 -27.08 1.99 4.54
CA GLU A 164 -28.40 1.92 3.92
C GLU A 164 -29.14 0.63 4.30
N PRO A 165 -30.46 0.63 4.35
CA PRO A 165 -31.23 -0.58 4.60
C PRO A 165 -31.24 -1.51 3.38
N GLY A 166 -31.50 -2.80 3.60
CA GLY A 166 -31.75 -3.76 2.53
C GLY A 166 -30.52 -4.46 1.96
N LEU A 167 -29.36 -4.31 2.59
CA LEU A 167 -28.21 -5.15 2.26
C LEU A 167 -28.50 -6.61 2.61
N ILE A 168 -28.07 -7.52 1.74
CA ILE A 168 -28.15 -8.95 1.96
C ILE A 168 -26.87 -9.50 2.61
N SER A 169 -26.89 -10.74 3.05
CA SER A 169 -25.81 -11.32 3.89
C SER A 169 -24.42 -11.18 3.30
N TRP A 170 -24.24 -11.53 2.03
CA TRP A 170 -22.92 -11.44 1.40
C TRP A 170 -22.49 -10.00 1.14
N GLU A 171 -23.41 -9.07 0.84
CA GLU A 171 -23.09 -7.64 0.72
C GLU A 171 -22.53 -7.07 2.02
N ILE A 172 -23.14 -7.44 3.17
CA ILE A 172 -22.67 -7.01 4.48
C ILE A 172 -21.33 -7.65 4.81
N PHE A 173 -21.16 -8.95 4.52
CA PHE A 173 -20.02 -9.73 4.96
C PHE A 173 -18.77 -9.45 4.11
N LEU A 174 -18.93 -9.20 2.80
CA LEU A 174 -17.85 -9.00 1.83
C LEU A 174 -17.60 -7.53 1.46
N SER A 175 -18.44 -6.59 1.92
CA SER A 175 -18.24 -5.17 1.62
C SER A 175 -16.89 -4.69 2.11
N GLU A 176 -16.17 -3.99 1.25
CA GLU A 176 -14.89 -3.34 1.53
C GLU A 176 -15.05 -1.84 1.85
N SER A 177 -16.22 -1.44 2.37
CA SER A 177 -16.43 -0.06 2.86
C SER A 177 -15.30 0.35 3.77
N GLN A 178 -14.73 1.52 3.52
CA GLN A 178 -13.51 2.00 4.15
C GLN A 178 -13.70 2.42 5.61
N GLU A 179 -12.59 2.69 6.30
CA GLU A 179 -12.49 3.26 7.67
C GLU A 179 -13.13 2.36 8.75
N ARG A 180 -13.03 1.05 8.60
CA ARG A 180 -13.51 0.08 9.58
C ARG A 180 -12.38 -0.78 10.12
N MET A 181 -12.32 -0.94 11.43
CA MET A 181 -11.38 -1.84 12.09
C MET A 181 -12.17 -2.85 12.93
N VAL A 182 -11.74 -4.12 12.92
CA VAL A 182 -12.29 -5.17 13.77
C VAL A 182 -11.31 -5.45 14.90
N MET A 183 -11.83 -5.53 16.13
CA MET A 183 -11.01 -5.77 17.31
C MET A 183 -11.59 -6.91 18.15
N ALA A 184 -10.71 -7.67 18.80
CA ALA A 184 -11.10 -8.57 19.88
C ALA A 184 -10.76 -7.91 21.21
N VAL A 185 -11.73 -7.92 22.13
CA VAL A 185 -11.64 -7.23 23.42
C VAL A 185 -12.26 -8.08 24.54
N GLU A 186 -11.88 -7.81 25.77
CA GLU A 186 -12.53 -8.42 26.93
C GLU A 186 -13.95 -7.84 27.12
N GLU A 187 -14.89 -8.69 27.50
CA GLU A 187 -16.28 -8.24 27.75
C GLU A 187 -16.36 -7.19 28.87
N LYS A 188 -15.51 -7.32 29.90
CA LYS A 188 -15.45 -6.37 31.02
C LYS A 188 -15.07 -4.95 30.59
N ASP A 189 -14.33 -4.79 29.47
CA ASP A 189 -13.78 -3.53 28.99
C ASP A 189 -14.75 -2.79 28.05
N LEU A 190 -15.83 -3.43 27.61
CA LEU A 190 -16.83 -2.84 26.73
C LEU A 190 -17.43 -1.51 27.25
N PRO A 191 -17.75 -1.35 28.56
CA PRO A 191 -18.28 -0.07 29.04
C PRO A 191 -17.28 1.09 28.89
N GLU A 192 -15.99 0.84 29.06
CA GLU A 192 -14.95 1.84 28.88
C GLU A 192 -14.73 2.15 27.40
N LEU A 193 -14.67 1.13 26.55
CA LEU A 193 -14.56 1.28 25.10
C LEU A 193 -15.73 2.08 24.51
N ARG A 194 -16.97 1.87 24.99
CA ARG A 194 -18.13 2.65 24.57
C ARG A 194 -17.98 4.13 24.93
N LYS A 195 -17.55 4.42 26.17
CA LYS A 195 -17.26 5.79 26.60
C LYS A 195 -16.19 6.46 25.72
N LEU A 196 -15.16 5.69 25.35
CA LEU A 196 -14.10 6.17 24.49
C LEU A 196 -14.63 6.45 23.07
N ALA A 197 -15.44 5.56 22.52
CA ALA A 197 -16.10 5.74 21.23
C ALA A 197 -16.98 7.00 21.19
N ASP A 198 -17.73 7.27 22.27
CA ASP A 198 -18.51 8.50 22.43
C ASP A 198 -17.61 9.74 22.45
N THR A 199 -16.43 9.67 23.10
CA THR A 199 -15.46 10.76 23.17
C THR A 199 -14.93 11.15 21.81
N PHE A 200 -14.54 10.16 21.00
CA PHE A 200 -14.03 10.37 19.65
C PHE A 200 -15.13 10.44 18.58
N GLN A 201 -16.40 10.32 18.97
CA GLN A 201 -17.55 10.35 18.07
C GLN A 201 -17.44 9.34 16.91
N THR A 202 -17.00 8.13 17.22
CA THR A 202 -16.94 7.00 16.29
C THR A 202 -17.90 5.88 16.74
N GLU A 203 -18.43 5.11 15.80
CA GLU A 203 -19.42 4.09 16.08
C GLU A 203 -18.77 2.77 16.50
N LEU A 204 -19.15 2.20 17.66
CA LEU A 204 -18.68 0.91 18.16
C LEU A 204 -19.83 -0.07 18.25
N THR A 205 -19.66 -1.23 17.62
CA THR A 205 -20.68 -2.30 17.66
C THR A 205 -20.05 -3.65 17.94
N VAL A 206 -20.72 -4.45 18.78
CA VAL A 206 -20.34 -5.86 19.02
C VAL A 206 -20.92 -6.71 17.90
N LEU A 207 -20.05 -7.26 17.06
CA LEU A 207 -20.41 -8.14 15.95
C LEU A 207 -20.58 -9.60 16.37
N GLY A 208 -19.85 -10.04 17.39
CA GLY A 208 -19.83 -11.44 17.76
C GLY A 208 -18.89 -11.77 18.91
N HIS A 209 -18.43 -13.01 18.92
CA HIS A 209 -17.51 -13.50 19.95
C HIS A 209 -16.66 -14.67 19.40
N SER A 210 -15.52 -14.91 20.05
CA SER A 210 -14.67 -16.08 19.81
C SER A 210 -15.12 -17.26 20.68
N ASP A 211 -14.94 -18.47 20.16
CA ASP A 211 -15.16 -19.74 20.88
C ASP A 211 -13.96 -20.70 20.68
N ASP A 212 -14.09 -21.97 21.06
CA ASP A 212 -13.07 -23.01 20.94
C ASP A 212 -13.41 -24.08 19.87
N THR A 213 -14.36 -23.78 18.97
CA THR A 213 -14.88 -24.77 18.00
C THR A 213 -13.99 -24.96 16.77
N GLY A 214 -13.09 -24.02 16.48
CA GLY A 214 -12.34 -23.98 15.22
C GLY A 214 -13.20 -23.70 13.98
N ILE A 215 -14.44 -23.26 14.18
CA ILE A 215 -15.43 -23.03 13.10
C ILE A 215 -15.84 -21.56 13.09
N LEU A 216 -15.76 -20.92 11.94
CA LEU A 216 -16.38 -19.61 11.72
C LEU A 216 -17.84 -19.78 11.33
N LYS A 217 -18.76 -19.26 12.16
CA LYS A 217 -20.18 -19.21 11.89
C LYS A 217 -20.64 -17.77 11.70
N VAL A 218 -21.44 -17.54 10.67
CA VAL A 218 -22.02 -16.22 10.38
C VAL A 218 -23.54 -16.33 10.34
N TRP A 219 -24.20 -15.47 11.09
CA TRP A 219 -25.64 -15.42 11.24
C TRP A 219 -26.21 -14.14 10.65
N HIS A 220 -27.35 -14.24 9.97
CA HIS A 220 -28.11 -13.09 9.51
C HIS A 220 -29.63 -13.43 9.55
N LYS A 221 -30.42 -12.56 10.19
CA LYS A 221 -31.88 -12.72 10.36
C LYS A 221 -32.29 -14.06 10.97
N GLY A 222 -31.45 -14.54 11.89
CA GLY A 222 -31.67 -15.82 12.57
C GLY A 222 -31.30 -17.07 11.77
N GLU A 223 -30.79 -16.92 10.56
CA GLU A 223 -30.29 -18.00 9.71
C GLU A 223 -28.78 -18.11 9.73
N LEU A 224 -28.24 -19.32 9.74
CA LEU A 224 -26.80 -19.59 9.58
C LEU A 224 -26.46 -19.48 8.10
N VAL A 225 -25.85 -18.36 7.73
CA VAL A 225 -25.54 -18.04 6.31
C VAL A 225 -24.12 -18.44 5.88
N CYS A 226 -23.24 -18.72 6.85
CA CYS A 226 -21.90 -19.25 6.60
C CYS A 226 -21.47 -20.14 7.77
N CYS A 227 -20.84 -21.28 7.45
CA CYS A 227 -20.28 -22.22 8.41
C CYS A 227 -19.01 -22.82 7.79
N LEU A 228 -17.85 -22.34 8.20
CA LEU A 228 -16.56 -22.71 7.62
C LEU A 228 -15.62 -23.25 8.68
N ASP A 229 -15.02 -24.39 8.38
CA ASP A 229 -13.91 -24.93 9.15
C ASP A 229 -12.66 -24.11 8.84
N ASN A 230 -12.04 -23.51 9.86
CA ASN A 230 -10.89 -22.61 9.72
C ASN A 230 -9.70 -23.28 9.05
N SER A 231 -9.49 -24.59 9.25
CA SER A 231 -8.42 -25.33 8.58
C SER A 231 -8.53 -25.28 7.06
N LYS A 232 -9.75 -25.20 6.51
CA LYS A 232 -10.01 -25.14 5.07
C LYS A 232 -9.85 -23.73 4.49
N LEU A 233 -9.96 -22.68 5.33
CA LEU A 233 -9.79 -21.30 4.90
C LEU A 233 -8.31 -20.96 4.65
N HIS A 234 -7.41 -21.56 5.42
CA HIS A 234 -5.99 -21.21 5.40
C HIS A 234 -5.10 -22.21 4.62
N ASP A 235 -5.64 -23.41 4.30
CA ASP A 235 -4.96 -24.46 3.53
C ASP A 235 -5.47 -24.57 2.09
N ALA A 236 -5.60 -23.47 1.39
CA ALA A 236 -6.02 -23.47 -0.01
C ALA A 236 -4.99 -24.21 -0.90
N PRO A 237 -5.44 -25.01 -1.89
CA PRO A 237 -4.53 -25.69 -2.80
C PRO A 237 -3.73 -24.67 -3.62
N ILE A 238 -2.41 -24.87 -3.67
CA ILE A 238 -1.50 -24.01 -4.44
C ILE A 238 -1.73 -24.25 -5.93
N LYS A 239 -2.14 -23.22 -6.67
CA LYS A 239 -2.21 -23.24 -8.14
C LYS A 239 -0.78 -23.23 -8.70
N LYS A 240 -0.44 -24.20 -9.53
CA LYS A 240 0.85 -24.27 -10.24
C LYS A 240 0.66 -23.78 -11.66
N LEU A 241 1.43 -22.79 -12.05
CA LEU A 241 1.44 -22.22 -13.39
C LEU A 241 2.81 -22.47 -14.05
N GLU A 242 2.81 -22.55 -15.37
CA GLU A 242 4.03 -22.69 -16.17
C GLU A 242 4.66 -21.31 -16.38
N SER A 243 5.97 -21.18 -16.19
CA SER A 243 6.71 -19.95 -16.45
C SER A 243 7.85 -20.20 -17.45
N VAL A 244 7.94 -19.37 -18.47
CA VAL A 244 8.97 -19.44 -19.51
C VAL A 244 9.59 -18.07 -19.68
N PHE A 245 10.88 -17.93 -19.34
CA PHE A 245 11.61 -16.69 -19.59
C PHE A 245 12.55 -16.83 -20.77
N THR A 246 12.42 -15.95 -21.75
CA THR A 246 13.37 -15.81 -22.85
C THR A 246 14.12 -14.49 -22.69
N PRO A 247 15.42 -14.52 -22.40
CA PRO A 247 16.22 -13.31 -22.27
C PRO A 247 16.14 -12.45 -23.54
N GLY A 248 15.97 -11.15 -23.37
CA GLY A 248 16.08 -10.20 -24.47
C GLY A 248 17.46 -10.25 -25.12
N LYS A 249 17.59 -9.74 -26.33
CA LYS A 249 18.91 -9.60 -26.97
C LYS A 249 19.76 -8.66 -26.12
N ALA A 250 20.95 -9.11 -25.72
CA ALA A 250 21.91 -8.26 -25.04
C ALA A 250 22.13 -6.97 -25.86
N LEU A 251 21.93 -5.83 -25.23
CA LEU A 251 22.28 -4.55 -25.83
C LEU A 251 23.81 -4.51 -25.96
N THR A 252 24.31 -4.86 -27.12
CA THR A 252 25.72 -4.61 -27.44
C THR A 252 25.91 -3.13 -27.52
N GLY A 253 26.73 -2.56 -26.61
CA GLY A 253 27.03 -1.16 -26.58
C GLY A 253 27.55 -0.70 -27.94
N GLN A 254 26.71 -0.06 -28.72
CA GLN A 254 27.16 0.66 -29.90
C GLN A 254 27.78 1.98 -29.44
N PRO A 255 28.87 2.41 -30.05
CA PRO A 255 29.38 3.77 -29.79
C PRO A 255 28.25 4.74 -30.01
N LEU A 256 28.02 5.63 -29.04
CA LEU A 256 27.07 6.73 -29.24
C LEU A 256 27.53 7.50 -30.47
N PRO A 257 26.64 7.69 -31.49
CA PRO A 257 26.99 8.54 -32.61
C PRO A 257 27.33 9.95 -32.10
N ASP A 258 28.22 10.66 -32.78
CA ASP A 258 28.47 12.07 -32.53
C ASP A 258 27.14 12.82 -32.50
N LYS A 259 26.62 13.09 -31.32
CA LYS A 259 25.37 13.78 -31.10
C LYS A 259 25.67 15.17 -30.55
N ASP A 260 24.84 16.11 -30.92
CA ASP A 260 24.77 17.39 -30.24
C ASP A 260 24.34 17.15 -28.79
N LEU A 261 25.31 17.26 -27.86
CA LEU A 261 25.11 17.03 -26.45
C LEU A 261 24.11 18.00 -25.83
N ASN A 262 24.02 19.23 -26.33
CA ASN A 262 23.04 20.22 -25.86
C ASN A 262 21.62 19.74 -26.18
N LYS A 263 21.39 19.32 -27.41
CA LYS A 263 20.08 18.77 -27.82
C LYS A 263 19.74 17.48 -27.09
N SER A 264 20.72 16.64 -26.81
CA SER A 264 20.52 15.42 -26.03
C SER A 264 20.14 15.75 -24.58
N LEU A 265 20.80 16.75 -23.99
CA LEU A 265 20.47 17.23 -22.64
C LEU A 265 19.05 17.83 -22.58
N GLU A 266 18.70 18.70 -23.54
CA GLU A 266 17.35 19.26 -23.64
C GLU A 266 16.28 18.16 -23.75
N THR A 267 16.54 17.12 -24.54
CA THR A 267 15.62 15.98 -24.70
C THR A 267 15.44 15.23 -23.38
N VAL A 268 16.54 14.92 -22.69
CA VAL A 268 16.49 14.22 -21.40
C VAL A 268 15.78 15.06 -20.34
N MET A 269 16.12 16.34 -20.23
CA MET A 269 15.52 17.27 -19.26
C MET A 269 14.04 17.53 -19.53
N GLY A 270 13.58 17.35 -20.76
CA GLY A 270 12.19 17.48 -21.16
C GLY A 270 11.37 16.17 -21.05
N ASP A 271 12.02 15.05 -20.73
CA ASP A 271 11.32 13.77 -20.58
C ASP A 271 10.41 13.77 -19.33
N PHE A 272 9.22 13.19 -19.48
CA PHE A 272 8.25 13.09 -18.38
C PHE A 272 8.80 12.33 -17.17
N ALA A 273 9.75 11.43 -17.32
CA ALA A 273 10.40 10.75 -16.21
C ALA A 273 11.35 11.66 -15.42
N ILE A 274 11.84 12.75 -16.04
CA ILE A 274 12.88 13.62 -15.48
C ILE A 274 12.36 15.01 -15.06
N VAL A 275 11.29 15.52 -15.71
CA VAL A 275 10.79 16.88 -15.39
C VAL A 275 10.40 17.02 -13.93
N SER A 276 10.52 18.24 -13.40
CA SER A 276 10.25 18.55 -11.99
C SER A 276 8.88 18.07 -11.52
N ARG A 277 8.86 17.43 -10.35
CA ARG A 277 7.64 17.04 -9.61
C ARG A 277 7.22 18.10 -8.59
N GLU A 278 7.93 19.23 -8.49
CA GLU A 278 7.65 20.29 -7.54
C GLU A 278 6.17 20.72 -7.50
N PRO A 279 5.46 20.92 -8.64
CA PRO A 279 4.04 21.29 -8.61
C PRO A 279 3.15 20.25 -7.93
N ILE A 280 3.53 18.95 -7.99
CA ILE A 280 2.80 17.86 -7.33
C ILE A 280 3.19 17.79 -5.86
N ILE A 281 4.48 17.83 -5.56
CA ILE A 281 5.00 17.77 -4.18
C ILE A 281 4.37 18.86 -3.32
N ARG A 282 4.22 20.07 -3.84
CA ARG A 282 3.64 21.20 -3.10
C ARG A 282 2.13 21.12 -2.87
N GLU A 283 1.44 20.12 -3.45
CA GLU A 283 0.03 19.86 -3.13
C GLU A 283 -0.15 19.18 -1.77
N TYR A 284 0.89 18.50 -1.27
CA TYR A 284 0.83 17.70 -0.04
C TYR A 284 1.34 18.46 1.18
N ASP A 285 0.77 18.15 2.35
CA ASP A 285 1.31 18.59 3.63
C ASP A 285 2.44 17.66 4.06
N HIS A 286 3.60 18.25 4.31
CA HIS A 286 4.82 17.52 4.70
C HIS A 286 5.12 17.64 6.19
N GLU A 287 4.43 18.50 6.93
CA GLU A 287 4.82 18.93 8.26
C GLU A 287 3.70 18.86 9.29
N VAL A 288 2.54 18.33 8.94
CA VAL A 288 1.31 18.43 9.71
C VAL A 288 1.43 17.97 11.18
N GLN A 289 2.28 16.99 11.47
CA GLN A 289 2.54 16.53 12.85
C GLN A 289 3.72 17.24 13.53
N GLY A 290 4.44 18.08 12.79
CA GLY A 290 5.59 18.81 13.31
C GLY A 290 6.87 17.99 13.51
N ASN A 291 6.89 16.76 13.06
CA ASN A 291 7.98 15.79 13.28
C ASN A 291 8.81 15.44 12.02
N THR A 292 8.58 16.11 10.89
CA THR A 292 9.34 15.85 9.65
C THR A 292 10.68 16.57 9.67
N ILE A 293 11.78 15.83 9.82
CA ILE A 293 13.16 16.35 9.86
C ILE A 293 13.69 16.65 8.46
N LEU A 294 13.53 15.72 7.52
CA LEU A 294 13.89 15.88 6.12
C LEU A 294 12.68 15.75 5.22
N LYS A 295 12.29 16.86 4.62
CA LYS A 295 11.12 16.98 3.75
C LYS A 295 11.45 16.63 2.31
N PRO A 296 10.45 16.36 1.45
CA PRO A 296 10.66 16.13 0.01
C PRO A 296 11.36 17.28 -0.72
N LEU A 297 11.20 18.51 -0.22
CA LEU A 297 11.92 19.69 -0.68
C LEU A 297 12.68 20.29 0.51
N ALA A 298 14.00 20.25 0.48
CA ALA A 298 14.86 20.72 1.53
C ALA A 298 15.59 22.02 1.14
N GLY A 299 16.49 22.49 2.02
CA GLY A 299 17.24 23.74 1.86
C GLY A 299 16.48 24.96 2.36
N ALA A 300 17.16 26.11 2.40
CA ALA A 300 16.62 27.35 2.96
C ALA A 300 15.40 27.89 2.20
N GLN A 301 15.27 27.55 0.93
CA GLN A 301 14.15 27.97 0.06
C GLN A 301 13.15 26.83 -0.19
N ALA A 302 13.37 25.66 0.41
CA ALA A 302 12.56 24.45 0.19
C ALA A 302 12.39 24.13 -1.32
N ASP A 303 13.50 24.11 -2.05
CA ASP A 303 13.56 23.91 -3.50
C ASP A 303 14.55 22.81 -3.92
N ALA A 304 15.26 22.19 -2.96
CA ALA A 304 16.17 21.07 -3.21
C ALA A 304 15.44 19.73 -3.07
N PRO A 305 15.15 19.00 -4.16
CA PRO A 305 14.41 17.74 -4.11
C PRO A 305 15.21 16.66 -3.39
N GLN A 306 14.49 15.79 -2.67
CA GLN A 306 15.00 14.65 -1.93
C GLN A 306 14.37 13.36 -2.43
N ASP A 307 15.16 12.28 -2.52
CA ASP A 307 14.67 10.94 -2.84
C ASP A 307 14.26 10.17 -1.57
N GLY A 308 14.93 10.45 -0.44
CA GLY A 308 14.56 9.93 0.87
C GLY A 308 14.04 11.03 1.79
N SER A 309 13.22 10.67 2.74
CA SER A 309 12.69 11.55 3.79
C SER A 309 12.96 10.99 5.17
N VAL A 310 12.94 11.85 6.19
CA VAL A 310 13.17 11.44 7.59
C VAL A 310 12.14 12.09 8.49
N VAL A 311 11.50 11.26 9.32
CA VAL A 311 10.50 11.66 10.31
C VAL A 311 10.97 11.27 11.69
N ASP A 312 10.84 12.20 12.65
CA ASP A 312 11.12 11.93 14.06
C ASP A 312 10.13 10.93 14.66
N ILE A 313 10.60 10.11 15.60
CA ILE A 313 9.76 9.18 16.33
C ILE A 313 9.54 9.76 17.73
N ASP A 314 8.32 10.21 17.99
CA ASP A 314 7.93 10.80 19.26
C ASP A 314 8.34 9.93 20.46
N GLY A 315 8.96 10.57 21.45
CA GLY A 315 9.45 9.89 22.65
C GLY A 315 10.69 9.01 22.45
N SER A 316 11.35 9.10 21.29
CA SER A 316 12.59 8.40 20.95
C SER A 316 13.71 9.38 20.59
N ASP A 317 14.95 8.95 20.67
CA ASP A 317 16.13 9.63 20.12
C ASP A 317 16.45 9.18 18.67
N LYS A 318 15.54 8.42 18.06
CA LYS A 318 15.68 7.83 16.73
C LYS A 318 14.65 8.40 15.77
N CYS A 319 14.98 8.33 14.50
CA CYS A 319 14.08 8.73 13.42
C CYS A 319 13.84 7.58 12.44
N MET A 320 12.78 7.68 11.68
CA MET A 320 12.42 6.77 10.59
C MET A 320 12.75 7.42 9.25
N ALA A 321 13.63 6.80 8.48
CA ALA A 321 13.85 7.13 7.08
C ALA A 321 12.87 6.37 6.20
N MET A 322 12.40 7.01 5.12
CA MET A 322 11.52 6.41 4.11
C MET A 322 12.01 6.74 2.71
N ALA A 323 11.92 5.76 1.82
CA ALA A 323 12.26 5.90 0.41
C ALA A 323 11.40 4.98 -0.44
N CYS A 324 11.27 5.28 -1.73
CA CYS A 324 10.67 4.36 -2.69
C CYS A 324 11.41 4.45 -4.04
N ALA A 325 11.44 3.32 -4.75
CA ALA A 325 12.06 3.20 -6.06
C ALA A 325 11.18 2.39 -7.01
N ILE A 326 11.18 2.75 -8.30
CA ILE A 326 10.41 2.08 -9.35
C ILE A 326 11.08 2.29 -10.71
N LEU A 327 11.43 1.21 -11.41
CA LEU A 327 12.15 1.21 -12.69
C LEU A 327 11.42 0.41 -13.78
N PRO A 328 10.18 0.74 -14.15
CA PRO A 328 9.33 -0.08 -15.02
C PRO A 328 9.92 -0.27 -16.42
N GLU A 329 10.63 0.72 -16.96
CA GLU A 329 11.26 0.64 -18.29
C GLU A 329 12.32 -0.48 -18.38
N TRP A 330 13.04 -0.74 -17.27
CA TRP A 330 14.03 -1.82 -17.25
C TRP A 330 13.36 -3.19 -17.34
N GLY A 331 12.18 -3.37 -16.70
CA GLY A 331 11.43 -4.62 -16.72
C GLY A 331 10.97 -5.07 -18.09
N LYS A 332 10.81 -4.14 -19.04
CA LYS A 332 10.46 -4.45 -20.43
C LYS A 332 11.54 -5.25 -21.16
N THR A 333 12.80 -5.02 -20.79
CA THR A 333 13.97 -5.66 -21.43
C THR A 333 14.64 -6.69 -20.54
N ASP A 334 14.83 -6.36 -19.27
CA ASP A 334 15.53 -7.19 -18.30
C ASP A 334 14.86 -7.08 -16.91
N PRO A 335 13.89 -7.94 -16.60
CA PRO A 335 13.21 -7.93 -15.30
C PRO A 335 14.14 -8.27 -14.12
N TYR A 336 15.24 -9.00 -14.37
CA TYR A 336 16.24 -9.27 -13.34
C TYR A 336 17.00 -7.98 -12.98
N ALA A 337 17.45 -7.22 -13.97
CA ALA A 337 18.09 -5.93 -13.77
C ALA A 337 17.14 -4.92 -13.10
N MET A 338 15.84 -4.91 -13.49
CA MET A 338 14.82 -4.10 -12.82
C MET A 338 14.76 -4.43 -11.32
N GLY A 339 14.61 -5.70 -10.97
CA GLY A 339 14.48 -6.12 -9.58
C GLY A 339 15.70 -5.73 -8.73
N THR A 340 16.92 -6.03 -9.20
CA THR A 340 18.15 -5.66 -8.48
C THR A 340 18.34 -4.16 -8.40
N GLY A 341 18.13 -3.42 -9.50
CA GLY A 341 18.30 -1.97 -9.55
C GLY A 341 17.30 -1.23 -8.66
N THR A 342 16.06 -1.65 -8.62
CA THR A 342 15.02 -1.03 -7.78
C THR A 342 15.31 -1.22 -6.29
N VAL A 343 15.75 -2.41 -5.86
CA VAL A 343 16.18 -2.63 -4.46
C VAL A 343 17.40 -1.80 -4.13
N ASP A 344 18.41 -1.80 -5.01
CA ASP A 344 19.65 -1.03 -4.83
C ASP A 344 19.36 0.48 -4.71
N GLU A 345 18.51 1.02 -5.56
CA GLU A 345 18.10 2.42 -5.52
C GLU A 345 17.40 2.77 -4.21
N CYS A 346 16.43 1.98 -3.80
CA CYS A 346 15.69 2.19 -2.55
C CYS A 346 16.62 2.16 -1.33
N VAL A 347 17.50 1.17 -1.23
CA VAL A 347 18.47 1.05 -0.13
C VAL A 347 19.45 2.22 -0.13
N ARG A 348 19.97 2.62 -1.29
CA ARG A 348 20.87 3.80 -1.38
C ARG A 348 20.19 5.09 -0.93
N GLN A 349 18.95 5.32 -1.33
CA GLN A 349 18.18 6.49 -0.89
C GLN A 349 18.04 6.55 0.64
N LEU A 350 17.78 5.41 1.30
CA LEU A 350 17.71 5.32 2.76
C LEU A 350 19.05 5.63 3.42
N ILE A 351 20.15 5.06 2.91
CA ILE A 351 21.50 5.27 3.46
C ILE A 351 21.94 6.74 3.27
N LEU A 352 21.64 7.35 2.12
CA LEU A 352 21.97 8.73 1.82
C LEU A 352 21.35 9.74 2.79
N VAL A 353 20.19 9.43 3.37
CA VAL A 353 19.54 10.32 4.35
C VAL A 353 19.89 9.97 5.80
N GLY A 354 20.79 9.00 6.03
CA GLY A 354 21.38 8.70 7.33
C GLY A 354 20.85 7.41 7.99
N SER A 355 20.13 6.56 7.27
CA SER A 355 19.68 5.28 7.81
C SER A 355 20.84 4.35 8.12
N ASN A 356 20.70 3.60 9.22
CA ASN A 356 21.58 2.50 9.55
C ASN A 356 21.36 1.33 8.56
N PRO A 357 22.38 0.91 7.80
CA PRO A 357 22.25 -0.15 6.78
C PRO A 357 21.84 -1.51 7.37
N ASP A 358 22.09 -1.76 8.66
CA ASP A 358 21.72 -3.01 9.33
C ASP A 358 20.26 -2.99 9.86
N LYS A 359 19.51 -1.89 9.65
CA LYS A 359 18.15 -1.68 10.15
C LYS A 359 17.23 -1.17 9.06
N ILE A 360 17.18 -1.87 7.95
CA ILE A 360 16.33 -1.59 6.81
C ILE A 360 15.32 -2.71 6.64
N GLY A 361 14.06 -2.36 6.43
CA GLY A 361 12.98 -3.23 6.01
C GLY A 361 12.40 -2.76 4.69
N LEU A 362 12.03 -3.69 3.82
CA LEU A 362 11.51 -3.42 2.48
C LEU A 362 10.06 -3.91 2.36
N LEU A 363 9.29 -3.26 1.50
CA LEU A 363 7.99 -3.71 1.02
C LEU A 363 8.05 -3.84 -0.49
N ASP A 364 7.47 -4.91 -1.02
CA ASP A 364 7.23 -5.07 -2.44
C ASP A 364 5.82 -4.62 -2.82
N ASN A 365 5.69 -4.12 -4.04
CA ASN A 365 4.42 -3.95 -4.72
C ASN A 365 4.62 -4.38 -6.17
N PHE A 366 3.97 -5.48 -6.54
CA PHE A 366 3.96 -5.95 -7.91
C PHE A 366 2.68 -5.58 -8.63
N CYS A 367 2.82 -5.23 -9.91
CA CYS A 367 1.74 -5.07 -10.85
C CYS A 367 2.13 -5.75 -12.17
N MET A 368 1.23 -6.55 -12.75
CA MET A 368 1.48 -7.21 -14.03
C MET A 368 0.17 -7.58 -14.74
N GLY A 369 0.27 -7.85 -16.04
CA GLY A 369 -0.81 -8.37 -16.86
C GLY A 369 -1.23 -9.80 -16.50
N ASN A 370 -1.48 -10.63 -17.50
CA ASN A 370 -2.01 -11.98 -17.30
C ASN A 370 -0.92 -12.96 -16.79
N PRO A 371 -1.00 -13.47 -15.54
CA PRO A 371 -0.05 -14.44 -15.01
C PRO A 371 -0.22 -15.86 -15.61
N GLU A 372 -1.29 -16.13 -16.36
CA GLU A 372 -1.50 -17.40 -17.06
C GLU A 372 -0.74 -17.44 -18.40
N ASP A 373 -0.23 -16.30 -18.87
CA ASP A 373 0.75 -16.25 -19.94
C ASP A 373 2.12 -16.68 -19.39
N PRO A 374 2.69 -17.83 -19.86
CA PRO A 374 3.95 -18.33 -19.36
C PRO A 374 5.12 -17.35 -19.54
N ALA A 375 5.08 -16.49 -20.56
CA ALA A 375 6.14 -15.52 -20.82
C ALA A 375 6.07 -14.34 -19.84
N GLU A 376 4.88 -13.81 -19.56
CA GLU A 376 4.68 -12.78 -18.56
C GLU A 376 5.00 -13.29 -17.15
N LEU A 377 4.53 -14.49 -16.80
CA LEU A 377 4.89 -15.11 -15.53
C LEU A 377 6.41 -15.38 -15.43
N GLY A 378 7.07 -15.74 -16.52
CA GLY A 378 8.52 -15.89 -16.58
C GLY A 378 9.28 -14.61 -16.24
N ARG A 379 8.80 -13.45 -16.68
CA ARG A 379 9.35 -12.13 -16.31
C ARG A 379 9.22 -11.86 -14.82
N LEU A 380 8.05 -12.14 -14.24
CA LEU A 380 7.82 -11.99 -12.79
C LEU A 380 8.78 -12.89 -12.00
N VAL A 381 8.92 -14.16 -12.39
CA VAL A 381 9.81 -15.12 -11.72
C VAL A 381 11.27 -14.64 -11.73
N GLU A 382 11.75 -14.07 -12.84
CA GLU A 382 13.11 -13.52 -12.90
C GLU A 382 13.26 -12.27 -12.00
N CYS A 383 12.26 -11.39 -11.96
CA CYS A 383 12.26 -10.25 -11.05
C CYS A 383 12.27 -10.69 -9.58
N VAL A 384 11.44 -11.67 -9.20
CA VAL A 384 11.38 -12.19 -7.82
C VAL A 384 12.71 -12.82 -7.40
N LYS A 385 13.36 -13.58 -8.28
CA LYS A 385 14.73 -14.11 -8.01
C LYS A 385 15.73 -12.98 -7.77
N ALA A 386 15.63 -11.91 -8.54
CA ALA A 386 16.52 -10.76 -8.44
C ALA A 386 16.35 -10.02 -7.12
N ILE A 387 15.09 -9.72 -6.73
CA ILE A 387 14.83 -8.99 -5.48
C ILE A 387 15.22 -9.81 -4.25
N ALA A 388 14.96 -11.13 -4.25
CA ALA A 388 15.38 -12.00 -3.16
C ALA A 388 16.92 -11.95 -2.99
N LYS A 389 17.67 -12.08 -4.09
CA LYS A 389 19.13 -12.01 -4.05
C LYS A 389 19.65 -10.63 -3.61
N ALA A 390 19.01 -9.54 -4.03
CA ALA A 390 19.38 -8.19 -3.64
C ALA A 390 19.08 -7.94 -2.16
N ALA A 391 17.91 -8.37 -1.66
CA ALA A 391 17.55 -8.29 -0.26
C ALA A 391 18.55 -9.03 0.64
N ASP A 392 18.94 -10.24 0.26
CA ASP A 392 19.98 -11.01 0.95
C ASP A 392 21.34 -10.28 0.94
N ALA A 393 21.74 -9.71 -0.20
CA ALA A 393 23.01 -9.01 -0.33
C ALA A 393 23.09 -7.75 0.55
N TYR A 394 21.97 -7.05 0.73
CA TYR A 394 21.87 -5.87 1.58
C TYR A 394 21.48 -6.20 3.03
N ASN A 395 21.16 -7.45 3.35
CA ASN A 395 20.58 -7.84 4.64
C ASN A 395 19.33 -6.99 4.98
N ALA A 396 18.52 -6.70 3.97
CA ALA A 396 17.32 -5.87 4.05
C ALA A 396 16.08 -6.73 3.72
N PRO A 397 15.41 -7.32 4.73
CA PRO A 397 14.30 -8.24 4.49
C PRO A 397 13.06 -7.52 3.96
N PHE A 398 12.31 -8.20 3.09
CA PHE A 398 10.93 -7.83 2.82
C PHE A 398 10.07 -8.18 4.01
N ILE A 399 9.37 -7.19 4.57
CA ILE A 399 8.55 -7.31 5.78
C ILE A 399 7.05 -7.30 5.48
N SER A 400 6.67 -6.86 4.30
CA SER A 400 5.30 -6.83 3.79
C SER A 400 5.32 -6.68 2.27
N GLY A 401 4.18 -6.85 1.64
CA GLY A 401 4.04 -6.66 0.20
C GLY A 401 2.58 -6.63 -0.23
N LYS A 402 2.35 -6.25 -1.50
CA LYS A 402 1.04 -6.22 -2.14
C LYS A 402 1.20 -6.53 -3.62
N ASP A 403 0.46 -7.52 -4.09
CA ASP A 403 0.47 -7.95 -5.49
C ASP A 403 -0.85 -7.64 -6.18
N SER A 404 -0.77 -7.24 -7.44
CA SER A 404 -1.92 -7.01 -8.30
C SER A 404 -1.66 -7.62 -9.68
N PHE A 405 -2.37 -8.70 -9.99
CA PHE A 405 -2.24 -9.43 -11.24
C PHE A 405 -3.48 -9.28 -12.10
N TYR A 406 -3.44 -9.76 -13.34
CA TYR A 406 -4.51 -9.60 -14.33
C TYR A 406 -4.79 -8.14 -14.70
N ASN A 407 -3.79 -7.26 -14.56
CA ASN A 407 -3.91 -5.85 -14.97
C ASN A 407 -3.70 -5.74 -16.49
N TYR A 408 -4.72 -6.05 -17.24
CA TYR A 408 -4.77 -5.87 -18.70
C TYR A 408 -6.18 -5.49 -19.13
N PHE A 409 -6.26 -4.88 -20.30
CA PHE A 409 -7.51 -4.50 -20.91
C PHE A 409 -7.62 -5.18 -22.27
N GLU A 410 -8.75 -5.86 -22.52
CA GLU A 410 -9.02 -6.48 -23.81
C GLU A 410 -9.47 -5.44 -24.83
N THR A 411 -8.79 -5.37 -25.96
CA THR A 411 -9.17 -4.54 -27.10
C THR A 411 -9.40 -5.38 -28.35
N GLU A 412 -10.00 -4.81 -29.39
CA GLU A 412 -10.18 -5.48 -30.68
C GLU A 412 -8.85 -5.95 -31.31
N ASP A 413 -7.75 -5.25 -31.03
CA ASP A 413 -6.40 -5.55 -31.52
C ASP A 413 -5.63 -6.51 -30.59
N GLY A 414 -6.25 -6.98 -29.50
CA GLY A 414 -5.66 -7.86 -28.48
C GLY A 414 -5.43 -7.14 -27.15
N PRO A 415 -4.96 -7.87 -26.11
CA PRO A 415 -4.83 -7.34 -24.78
C PRO A 415 -3.69 -6.32 -24.66
N ILE A 416 -3.94 -5.23 -23.94
CA ILE A 416 -2.92 -4.28 -23.49
C ILE A 416 -2.57 -4.63 -22.05
N ASN A 417 -1.44 -5.32 -21.88
CA ASN A 417 -0.94 -5.74 -20.60
C ASN A 417 -0.12 -4.63 -19.92
N VAL A 418 -0.31 -4.46 -18.62
CA VAL A 418 0.65 -3.76 -17.78
C VAL A 418 1.92 -4.63 -17.71
N PRO A 419 3.11 -4.10 -18.02
CA PRO A 419 4.35 -4.87 -17.91
C PRO A 419 4.62 -5.24 -16.45
N VAL A 420 5.37 -6.31 -16.23
CA VAL A 420 5.84 -6.60 -14.87
C VAL A 420 6.53 -5.38 -14.29
N THR A 421 5.94 -4.85 -13.25
CA THR A 421 6.39 -3.63 -12.57
C THR A 421 6.59 -3.95 -11.10
N PHE A 422 7.74 -3.57 -10.60
CA PHE A 422 8.11 -3.71 -9.19
C PHE A 422 8.37 -2.32 -8.60
N LEU A 423 7.59 -1.97 -7.58
CA LEU A 423 7.82 -0.80 -6.74
C LEU A 423 8.35 -1.29 -5.39
N CYS A 424 9.51 -0.81 -4.98
CA CYS A 424 10.10 -1.07 -3.68
C CYS A 424 9.89 0.14 -2.77
N SER A 425 9.27 -0.06 -1.62
CA SER A 425 9.25 0.93 -0.54
C SER A 425 10.16 0.46 0.58
N GLY A 426 10.97 1.37 1.14
CA GLY A 426 11.93 1.06 2.17
C GLY A 426 11.76 1.93 3.40
N PHE A 427 12.00 1.31 4.55
CA PHE A 427 12.03 1.95 5.87
C PHE A 427 13.36 1.65 6.53
N GLY A 428 13.95 2.67 7.16
CA GLY A 428 15.21 2.50 7.86
C GLY A 428 15.25 3.31 9.15
N VAL A 429 16.07 2.87 10.09
CA VAL A 429 16.25 3.57 11.35
C VAL A 429 17.44 4.51 11.24
N VAL A 430 17.22 5.79 11.53
CA VAL A 430 18.27 6.79 11.73
C VAL A 430 18.55 6.87 13.23
N GLU A 431 19.74 6.46 13.64
CA GLU A 431 20.12 6.36 15.06
C GLU A 431 20.41 7.71 15.72
N ASN A 432 20.73 8.72 14.93
CA ASN A 432 21.01 10.07 15.40
C ASN A 432 20.50 11.09 14.37
N PRO A 433 19.52 11.94 14.73
CA PRO A 433 18.97 12.96 13.84
C PRO A 433 20.01 13.97 13.33
N ASP A 434 21.10 14.20 14.08
CA ASP A 434 22.20 15.07 13.64
C ASP A 434 22.95 14.54 12.40
N HIS A 435 22.83 13.26 12.11
CA HIS A 435 23.42 12.62 10.93
C HIS A 435 22.55 12.73 9.68
N VAL A 436 21.37 13.30 9.75
CA VAL A 436 20.48 13.47 8.59
C VAL A 436 21.09 14.46 7.60
N ILE A 437 21.23 14.01 6.37
CA ILE A 437 21.81 14.79 5.27
C ILE A 437 20.77 14.86 4.13
N GLY A 438 20.59 16.06 3.59
CA GLY A 438 19.79 16.30 2.40
C GLY A 438 20.65 16.68 1.19
N SER A 439 20.03 16.81 0.02
CA SER A 439 20.67 17.17 -1.26
C SER A 439 21.15 18.63 -1.32
N SER A 440 20.72 19.49 -0.41
CA SER A 440 21.13 20.91 -0.42
C SER A 440 22.59 21.08 -0.05
N LEU A 441 23.33 21.82 -0.89
CA LEU A 441 24.74 22.15 -0.64
C LEU A 441 24.86 23.16 0.49
N ARG A 442 25.50 22.78 1.60
CA ARG A 442 25.58 23.60 2.83
C ARG A 442 26.80 24.53 2.89
N ARG A 443 27.82 24.26 2.10
CA ARG A 443 29.10 25.01 2.11
C ARG A 443 29.59 25.31 0.70
N SER A 444 30.03 26.53 0.46
CA SER A 444 30.76 26.89 -0.77
C SER A 444 32.07 26.13 -0.87
N ASN A 445 32.51 25.88 -2.08
CA ASN A 445 33.81 25.20 -2.40
C ASN A 445 33.85 23.72 -1.88
N SER A 446 32.73 23.06 -1.65
CA SER A 446 32.70 21.62 -1.38
C SER A 446 33.17 20.85 -2.62
N LEU A 447 33.93 19.78 -2.41
CA LEU A 447 34.29 18.85 -3.48
C LEU A 447 33.09 17.92 -3.76
N LEU A 448 32.82 17.73 -5.05
CA LEU A 448 31.82 16.79 -5.52
C LEU A 448 32.50 15.50 -6.00
N TYR A 449 32.07 14.37 -5.50
CA TYR A 449 32.59 13.06 -5.88
C TYR A 449 31.49 12.28 -6.60
N LEU A 450 31.84 11.61 -7.70
CA LEU A 450 31.04 10.58 -8.32
C LEU A 450 31.56 9.23 -7.84
N ILE A 451 30.68 8.38 -7.33
CA ILE A 451 30.99 7.03 -6.86
C ILE A 451 30.15 6.03 -7.69
N GLY A 452 30.82 5.05 -8.30
CA GLY A 452 30.16 4.02 -9.11
C GLY A 452 31.01 3.54 -10.28
#